data_6689891adabf111454eb70a280772a31
#
_entry.id   6689891adabf111454eb70a280772a31
#
_cell.length_a   1.000
_cell.length_b   1.000
_cell.length_c   1.000
_cell.angle_alpha   90.00
_cell.angle_beta   90.00
_cell.angle_gamma   90.00
#
_symmetry.space_group_name_H-M   'P 1'
#
loop_
_entity.id
_entity.type
_entity.pdbx_description
1 polymer ?
#
loop_
_entity_poly.entity_id
_entity_poly.type
_entity_poly.pdbx_seq_one_letter_code
_entity_poly.pdbx_strand_id
1 'polypeptide(L)'
;ASSGVMFSIDTESGFKDVVLINSIYGLGENIVQGKVSPDEFLVFKPTGAIIARRRNRKRIKMIYDKKAGVRPVKDVAVPVADQMKFSISDQQVKELAKAAMEIEKHYNRPMDMEWAIDGLDKKVYIVQARPETIHSIRDYSIIEEYKLSTHAKPVVVGKSVGAKIG
;
A
#
# COMPACT_ATOMS: atom_id res chain seq x y z
N ALA A 1 1.46 -15.07 7.41
CA ALA A 1 1.58 -14.51 6.06
C ALA A 1 0.98 -13.11 6.03
N SER A 2 1.61 -12.22 5.32
CA SER A 2 1.14 -10.86 5.04
C SER A 2 1.48 -10.51 3.60
N SER A 3 0.78 -9.56 3.03
CA SER A 3 1.04 -9.11 1.67
C SER A 3 0.59 -7.66 1.51
N GLY A 4 0.94 -7.07 0.40
CA GLY A 4 0.54 -5.71 0.15
C GLY A 4 1.06 -5.15 -1.17
N VAL A 5 0.90 -3.85 -1.29
CA VAL A 5 1.44 -3.05 -2.37
C VAL A 5 2.42 -2.03 -1.82
N MET A 6 3.40 -1.63 -2.61
CA MET A 6 4.30 -0.55 -2.25
C MET A 6 4.67 0.28 -3.47
N PHE A 7 4.90 1.56 -3.22
CA PHE A 7 5.25 2.52 -4.24
C PHE A 7 6.56 3.19 -3.88
N SER A 8 7.46 3.35 -4.83
CA SER A 8 8.68 4.10 -4.62
C SER A 8 8.51 5.62 -4.79
N ILE A 9 7.30 6.10 -4.55
CA ILE A 9 6.89 7.50 -4.56
C ILE A 9 5.68 7.63 -3.65
N ASP A 10 5.44 8.80 -3.05
CA ASP A 10 4.16 9.08 -2.40
C ASP A 10 3.08 9.30 -3.47
N THR A 11 2.09 8.44 -3.49
CA THR A 11 1.00 8.48 -4.49
C THR A 11 -0.02 9.59 -4.26
N GLU A 12 0.04 10.32 -3.14
CA GLU A 12 -0.83 11.47 -2.90
C GLU A 12 -0.15 12.78 -3.31
N SER A 13 1.08 13.01 -2.86
CA SER A 13 1.81 14.26 -3.08
C SER A 13 2.77 14.21 -4.28
N GLY A 14 3.15 13.01 -4.73
CA GLY A 14 4.21 12.81 -5.73
C GLY A 14 5.62 13.01 -5.19
N PHE A 15 5.79 13.06 -3.86
CA PHE A 15 7.10 13.19 -3.25
C PHE A 15 7.95 11.94 -3.49
N LYS A 16 9.13 12.15 -4.11
CA LYS A 16 9.95 11.05 -4.65
C LYS A 16 10.88 10.40 -3.62
N ASP A 17 11.17 11.07 -2.50
CA ASP A 17 12.15 10.58 -1.52
C ASP A 17 11.55 9.69 -0.44
N VAL A 18 10.40 9.06 -0.71
CA VAL A 18 9.77 8.09 0.17
C VAL A 18 9.40 6.80 -0.54
N VAL A 19 9.30 5.73 0.24
CA VAL A 19 8.61 4.49 -0.13
C VAL A 19 7.35 4.41 0.70
N LEU A 20 6.19 4.34 0.03
CA LEU A 20 4.89 4.08 0.64
C LEU A 20 4.63 2.58 0.62
N ILE A 21 4.38 1.98 1.78
CA ILE A 21 4.11 0.54 1.91
C ILE A 21 2.75 0.34 2.56
N ASN A 22 1.87 -0.38 1.86
CA ASN A 22 0.57 -0.82 2.36
C ASN A 22 0.62 -2.31 2.67
N SER A 23 0.08 -2.72 3.82
CA SER A 23 0.14 -4.11 4.24
C SER A 23 -1.13 -4.62 4.90
N ILE A 24 -1.49 -5.89 4.63
CA ILE A 24 -2.58 -6.61 5.28
C ILE A 24 -2.15 -8.01 5.69
N TYR A 25 -2.98 -8.67 6.49
CA TYR A 25 -2.84 -10.11 6.75
C TYR A 25 -3.33 -10.93 5.55
N GLY A 26 -2.64 -12.05 5.28
CA GLY A 26 -3.02 -13.02 4.25
C GLY A 26 -2.67 -12.57 2.83
N LEU A 27 -3.49 -12.92 1.86
CA LEU A 27 -3.29 -12.64 0.43
C LEU A 27 -3.70 -11.22 0.06
N GLY A 28 -2.99 -10.61 -0.88
CA GLY A 28 -3.11 -9.19 -1.29
C GLY A 28 -4.40 -8.82 -2.03
N GLU A 29 -5.17 -9.79 -2.51
CA GLU A 29 -6.38 -9.55 -3.28
C GLU A 29 -7.40 -8.65 -2.54
N ASN A 30 -7.46 -8.74 -1.20
CA ASN A 30 -8.34 -7.90 -0.39
C ASN A 30 -7.95 -6.41 -0.36
N ILE A 31 -6.69 -6.06 -0.65
CA ILE A 31 -6.29 -4.65 -0.86
C ILE A 31 -6.84 -4.17 -2.21
N VAL A 32 -6.58 -4.92 -3.27
CA VAL A 32 -7.00 -4.56 -4.64
C VAL A 32 -8.50 -4.42 -4.74
N GLN A 33 -9.26 -5.26 -4.03
CA GLN A 33 -10.73 -5.21 -3.98
C GLN A 33 -11.28 -4.15 -3.01
N GLY A 34 -10.44 -3.44 -2.26
CA GLY A 34 -10.87 -2.44 -1.28
C GLY A 34 -11.64 -3.00 -0.08
N LYS A 35 -11.56 -4.31 0.18
CA LYS A 35 -12.29 -4.97 1.28
C LYS A 35 -11.69 -4.73 2.66
N VAL A 36 -10.40 -4.41 2.71
CA VAL A 36 -9.64 -4.21 3.94
C VAL A 36 -8.85 -2.92 3.85
N SER A 37 -8.94 -2.08 4.88
CA SER A 37 -8.06 -0.92 5.02
C SER A 37 -6.68 -1.38 5.47
N PRO A 38 -5.63 -1.19 4.66
CA PRO A 38 -4.29 -1.65 4.99
C PRO A 38 -3.64 -0.81 6.09
N ASP A 39 -2.64 -1.37 6.77
CA ASP A 39 -1.66 -0.57 7.48
C ASP A 39 -0.79 0.17 6.46
N GLU A 40 -0.35 1.38 6.80
CA GLU A 40 0.47 2.22 5.93
C GLU A 40 1.77 2.57 6.65
N PHE A 41 2.87 2.55 5.88
CA PHE A 41 4.19 2.94 6.35
C PHE A 41 4.83 3.85 5.31
N LEU A 42 5.44 4.95 5.78
CA LEU A 42 6.27 5.82 4.96
C LEU A 42 7.71 5.69 5.40
N VAL A 43 8.58 5.33 4.48
CA VAL A 43 10.01 5.20 4.70
C VAL A 43 10.74 6.29 3.90
N PHE A 44 11.52 7.12 4.58
CA PHE A 44 12.33 8.15 3.94
C PHE A 44 13.58 7.52 3.33
N LYS A 45 13.70 7.55 2.01
CA LYS A 45 14.75 6.86 1.25
C LYS A 45 16.18 7.24 1.66
N PRO A 46 16.53 8.54 1.84
CA PRO A 46 17.91 8.92 2.14
C PRO A 46 18.46 8.32 3.43
N THR A 47 17.60 8.04 4.41
CA THR A 47 18.04 7.53 5.73
C THR A 47 17.53 6.12 6.04
N GLY A 48 16.57 5.61 5.27
CA GLY A 48 15.88 4.35 5.56
C GLY A 48 15.00 4.42 6.83
N ALA A 49 14.73 5.62 7.35
CA ALA A 49 13.90 5.80 8.54
C ALA A 49 12.42 5.67 8.22
N ILE A 50 11.68 4.97 9.08
CA ILE A 50 10.22 4.92 9.01
C ILE A 50 9.70 6.23 9.63
N ILE A 51 9.25 7.16 8.81
CA ILE A 51 8.82 8.51 9.24
C ILE A 51 7.34 8.60 9.60
N ALA A 52 6.53 7.68 9.09
CA ALA A 52 5.11 7.60 9.47
C ALA A 52 4.63 6.14 9.51
N ARG A 53 3.67 5.89 10.38
CA ARG A 53 2.95 4.61 10.50
C ARG A 53 1.49 4.89 10.75
N ARG A 54 0.63 4.29 9.97
CA ARG A 54 -0.82 4.34 10.16
C ARG A 54 -1.35 2.92 10.29
N ARG A 55 -1.94 2.62 11.44
CA ARG A 55 -2.52 1.32 11.73
C ARG A 55 -4.03 1.36 11.48
N ASN A 56 -4.52 0.44 10.67
CA ASN A 56 -5.93 0.32 10.36
C ASN A 56 -6.49 -1.03 10.86
N ARG A 57 -7.81 -1.09 11.02
CA ARG A 57 -8.48 -2.29 11.53
C ARG A 57 -8.70 -3.30 10.42
N LYS A 58 -8.05 -4.45 10.52
CA LYS A 58 -8.11 -5.56 9.57
C LYS A 58 -9.03 -6.65 10.09
N ARG A 59 -10.32 -6.62 9.72
CA ARG A 59 -11.34 -7.56 10.25
C ARG A 59 -11.27 -8.94 9.61
N ILE A 60 -10.86 -9.01 8.36
CA ILE A 60 -10.76 -10.24 7.56
C ILE A 60 -9.38 -10.38 6.94
N LYS A 61 -9.01 -11.58 6.62
CA LYS A 61 -7.85 -11.93 5.80
C LYS A 61 -8.21 -13.03 4.82
N MET A 62 -7.62 -13.02 3.64
CA MET A 62 -7.78 -14.10 2.67
C MET A 62 -6.67 -15.14 2.84
N ILE A 63 -7.06 -16.40 2.84
CA ILE A 63 -6.13 -17.53 2.94
C ILE A 63 -6.40 -18.56 1.85
N TYR A 64 -5.42 -19.40 1.57
CA TYR A 64 -5.64 -20.57 0.72
C TYR A 64 -6.55 -21.57 1.41
N ASP A 65 -7.50 -22.15 0.65
CA ASP A 65 -8.33 -23.27 1.06
C ASP A 65 -8.13 -24.47 0.13
N LYS A 66 -7.32 -25.41 0.57
CA LYS A 66 -7.01 -26.62 -0.22
C LYS A 66 -8.24 -27.51 -0.48
N LYS A 67 -9.37 -27.27 0.21
CA LYS A 67 -10.62 -28.04 0.06
C LYS A 67 -11.62 -27.34 -0.86
N ALA A 68 -11.40 -26.10 -1.23
CA ALA A 68 -12.30 -25.36 -2.12
C ALA A 68 -11.94 -25.65 -3.59
N GLY A 69 -12.85 -26.25 -4.36
CA GLY A 69 -12.63 -26.70 -5.73
C GLY A 69 -12.14 -25.61 -6.70
N VAL A 70 -13.06 -24.83 -7.29
CA VAL A 70 -12.71 -23.87 -8.38
C VAL A 70 -11.98 -22.61 -7.88
N ARG A 71 -12.15 -22.20 -6.61
CA ARG A 71 -11.45 -21.08 -5.99
C ARG A 71 -10.74 -21.54 -4.72
N PRO A 72 -9.41 -21.76 -4.78
CA PRO A 72 -8.66 -22.28 -3.65
C PRO A 72 -8.36 -21.20 -2.58
N VAL A 73 -9.21 -20.19 -2.43
CA VAL A 73 -9.05 -19.09 -1.48
C VAL A 73 -10.37 -18.76 -0.78
N LYS A 74 -10.30 -18.33 0.48
CA LYS A 74 -11.45 -17.85 1.25
C LYS A 74 -11.08 -16.74 2.21
N ASP A 75 -12.05 -15.88 2.50
CA ASP A 75 -11.94 -14.90 3.56
C ASP A 75 -12.24 -15.55 4.93
N VAL A 76 -11.40 -15.26 5.91
CA VAL A 76 -11.58 -15.67 7.30
C VAL A 76 -11.45 -14.48 8.23
N ALA A 77 -12.15 -14.51 9.37
CA ALA A 77 -12.02 -13.46 10.36
C ALA A 77 -10.62 -13.41 10.97
N VAL A 78 -10.10 -12.21 11.18
CA VAL A 78 -8.90 -11.97 11.99
C VAL A 78 -9.32 -11.94 13.46
N PRO A 79 -8.62 -12.65 14.38
CA PRO A 79 -8.91 -12.57 15.80
C PRO A 79 -8.96 -11.11 16.28
N VAL A 80 -9.93 -10.78 17.14
CA VAL A 80 -10.16 -9.39 17.58
C VAL A 80 -8.89 -8.76 18.17
N ALA A 81 -8.11 -9.55 18.94
CA ALA A 81 -6.85 -9.12 19.52
C ALA A 81 -5.76 -8.74 18.49
N ASP A 82 -5.88 -9.20 17.25
CA ASP A 82 -4.90 -8.96 16.18
C ASP A 82 -5.38 -7.92 15.16
N GLN A 83 -6.68 -7.60 15.13
CA GLN A 83 -7.25 -6.68 14.14
C GLN A 83 -6.59 -5.30 14.12
N MET A 84 -6.10 -4.85 15.28
CA MET A 84 -5.45 -3.55 15.46
C MET A 84 -3.93 -3.66 15.63
N LYS A 85 -3.31 -4.82 15.40
CA LYS A 85 -1.84 -4.94 15.35
C LYS A 85 -1.35 -4.64 13.95
N PHE A 86 -0.13 -4.15 13.82
CA PHE A 86 0.53 -4.07 12.52
C PHE A 86 0.70 -5.47 11.92
N SER A 87 0.44 -5.60 10.62
CA SER A 87 0.54 -6.86 9.90
C SER A 87 1.97 -7.28 9.57
N ILE A 88 2.92 -6.34 9.66
CA ILE A 88 4.36 -6.55 9.48
C ILE A 88 5.17 -5.79 10.54
N SER A 89 6.41 -6.24 10.77
CA SER A 89 7.35 -5.61 11.68
C SER A 89 8.13 -4.48 11.03
N ASP A 90 8.72 -3.58 11.83
CA ASP A 90 9.59 -2.51 11.34
C ASP A 90 10.80 -3.04 10.54
N GLN A 91 11.32 -4.21 10.90
CA GLN A 91 12.39 -4.86 10.15
C GLN A 91 11.93 -5.23 8.73
N GLN A 92 10.75 -5.83 8.62
CA GLN A 92 10.15 -6.18 7.32
C GLN A 92 9.81 -4.93 6.49
N VAL A 93 9.34 -3.86 7.12
CA VAL A 93 9.14 -2.56 6.45
C VAL A 93 10.44 -2.04 5.84
N LYS A 94 11.55 -2.08 6.59
CA LYS A 94 12.86 -1.64 6.08
C LYS A 94 13.40 -2.54 4.96
N GLU A 95 13.17 -3.84 5.05
CA GLU A 95 13.55 -4.81 4.00
C GLU A 95 12.79 -4.55 2.70
N LEU A 96 11.47 -4.34 2.80
CA LEU A 96 10.62 -3.96 1.67
C LEU A 96 11.06 -2.63 1.05
N ALA A 97 11.33 -1.62 1.87
CA ALA A 97 11.78 -0.32 1.39
C ALA A 97 13.12 -0.41 0.65
N LYS A 98 14.06 -1.23 1.15
CA LYS A 98 15.33 -1.48 0.48
C LYS A 98 15.11 -2.14 -0.88
N ALA A 99 14.28 -3.17 -0.96
CA ALA A 99 13.93 -3.82 -2.22
C ALA A 99 13.28 -2.83 -3.22
N ALA A 100 12.36 -1.97 -2.74
CA ALA A 100 11.74 -0.95 -3.57
C ALA A 100 12.75 0.04 -4.17
N MET A 101 13.71 0.50 -3.35
CA MET A 101 14.76 1.40 -3.82
C MET A 101 15.70 0.73 -4.84
N GLU A 102 16.03 -0.55 -4.65
CA GLU A 102 16.85 -1.31 -5.59
C GLU A 102 16.13 -1.50 -6.94
N ILE A 103 14.83 -1.79 -6.91
CA ILE A 103 14.00 -1.94 -8.11
C ILE A 103 13.86 -0.59 -8.82
N GLU A 104 13.54 0.49 -8.10
CA GLU A 104 13.46 1.84 -8.68
C GLU A 104 14.77 2.24 -9.35
N LYS A 105 15.90 2.00 -8.68
CA LYS A 105 17.23 2.27 -9.24
C LYS A 105 17.49 1.47 -10.52
N HIS A 106 17.07 0.21 -10.55
CA HIS A 106 17.24 -0.65 -11.74
C HIS A 106 16.46 -0.13 -12.95
N TYR A 107 15.19 0.26 -12.74
CA TYR A 107 14.33 0.76 -13.82
C TYR A 107 14.44 2.26 -14.05
N ASN A 108 15.19 2.98 -13.20
CA ASN A 108 15.40 4.44 -13.24
C ASN A 108 14.09 5.26 -13.32
N ARG A 109 13.08 4.82 -12.59
CA ARG A 109 11.76 5.47 -12.50
C ARG A 109 10.97 4.98 -11.28
N PRO A 110 9.98 5.77 -10.80
CA PRO A 110 9.07 5.31 -9.76
C PRO A 110 8.33 4.02 -10.15
N MET A 111 8.20 3.12 -9.19
CA MET A 111 7.65 1.79 -9.38
C MET A 111 6.47 1.53 -8.44
N ASP A 112 5.48 0.80 -8.96
CA ASP A 112 4.38 0.18 -8.25
C ASP A 112 4.68 -1.32 -8.13
N MET A 113 4.67 -1.85 -6.91
CA MET A 113 5.11 -3.21 -6.64
C MET A 113 4.13 -3.94 -5.73
N GLU A 114 3.89 -5.20 -6.06
CA GLU A 114 3.18 -6.13 -5.17
C GLU A 114 4.19 -7.03 -4.47
N TRP A 115 3.95 -7.30 -3.19
CA TRP A 115 4.84 -8.09 -2.36
C TRP A 115 4.06 -9.03 -1.43
N ALA A 116 4.74 -10.08 -0.99
CA ALA A 116 4.23 -11.02 -0.01
C ALA A 116 5.32 -11.44 0.98
N ILE A 117 4.91 -11.74 2.21
CA ILE A 117 5.74 -12.40 3.22
C ILE A 117 5.15 -13.76 3.50
N ASP A 118 5.89 -14.80 3.22
CA ASP A 118 5.47 -16.17 3.45
C ASP A 118 5.24 -16.45 4.95
N GLY A 119 4.20 -17.20 5.24
CA GLY A 119 3.84 -17.55 6.61
C GLY A 119 4.76 -18.55 7.27
N LEU A 120 5.51 -19.32 6.50
CA LEU A 120 6.40 -20.39 6.95
C LEU A 120 7.84 -19.88 7.13
N ASP A 121 8.46 -19.42 6.04
CA ASP A 121 9.87 -19.01 6.05
C ASP A 121 10.09 -17.55 6.43
N LYS A 122 9.01 -16.76 6.51
CA LYS A 122 9.02 -15.33 6.84
C LYS A 122 9.79 -14.43 5.88
N LYS A 123 10.17 -14.95 4.72
CA LYS A 123 10.89 -14.19 3.69
C LYS A 123 9.97 -13.25 2.93
N VAL A 124 10.55 -12.14 2.49
CA VAL A 124 9.93 -11.18 1.59
C VAL A 124 10.08 -11.65 0.15
N TYR A 125 8.99 -11.58 -0.60
CA TYR A 125 8.94 -11.88 -2.02
C TYR A 125 8.32 -10.70 -2.76
N ILE A 126 8.97 -10.25 -3.83
CA ILE A 126 8.37 -9.31 -4.78
C ILE A 126 7.62 -10.15 -5.82
N VAL A 127 6.31 -9.94 -5.89
CA VAL A 127 5.41 -10.72 -6.73
C VAL A 127 5.27 -10.09 -8.10
N GLN A 128 5.22 -8.74 -8.14
CA GLN A 128 5.11 -7.96 -9.35
C GLN A 128 5.80 -6.61 -9.16
N ALA A 129 6.38 -6.08 -10.25
CA ALA A 129 6.85 -4.71 -10.31
C ALA A 129 6.47 -4.11 -11.67
N ARG A 130 5.91 -2.90 -11.66
CA ARG A 130 5.54 -2.16 -12.86
C ARG A 130 5.83 -0.66 -12.68
N PRO A 131 6.09 0.08 -13.75
CA PRO A 131 6.23 1.53 -13.67
C PRO A 131 4.99 2.19 -13.06
N GLU A 132 5.21 3.12 -12.12
CA GLU A 132 4.15 4.00 -11.66
C GLU A 132 3.84 5.01 -12.76
N THR A 133 2.58 5.16 -13.17
CA THR A 133 2.18 5.92 -14.37
C THR A 133 1.42 7.20 -14.07
N ILE A 134 0.92 7.40 -12.86
CA ILE A 134 0.05 8.51 -12.53
C ILE A 134 0.87 9.74 -12.10
N HIS A 135 1.85 9.55 -11.23
CA HIS A 135 2.64 10.63 -10.63
C HIS A 135 3.99 10.84 -11.29
N SER A 136 4.53 9.81 -11.96
CA SER A 136 5.81 9.93 -12.67
C SER A 136 5.77 10.84 -13.90
N ILE A 137 4.57 11.15 -14.42
CA ILE A 137 4.34 11.96 -15.62
C ILE A 137 3.97 13.41 -15.25
N ARG A 138 3.63 13.72 -14.00
CA ARG A 138 3.26 15.07 -13.59
C ARG A 138 4.48 15.98 -13.40
N ASP A 139 4.39 17.16 -13.99
CA ASP A 139 5.31 18.25 -13.70
C ASP A 139 4.91 18.91 -12.37
N TYR A 140 5.65 18.58 -11.30
CA TYR A 140 5.45 19.16 -9.96
C TYR A 140 6.00 20.59 -9.80
N SER A 141 6.49 21.21 -10.88
CA SER A 141 6.86 22.62 -10.90
C SER A 141 5.63 23.54 -10.88
N ILE A 142 4.42 22.99 -11.13
CA ILE A 142 3.17 23.73 -11.17
C ILE A 142 2.32 23.37 -9.95
N ILE A 143 2.04 24.34 -9.09
CA ILE A 143 1.08 24.22 -8.00
C ILE A 143 -0.31 24.50 -8.58
N GLU A 144 -1.14 23.45 -8.69
CA GLU A 144 -2.54 23.60 -9.07
C GLU A 144 -3.41 23.69 -7.81
N GLU A 145 -4.05 24.83 -7.61
CA GLU A 145 -5.04 25.03 -6.56
C GLU A 145 -6.44 25.08 -7.16
N TYR A 146 -7.29 24.12 -6.77
CA TYR A 146 -8.67 24.06 -7.20
C TYR A 146 -9.56 24.72 -6.15
N LYS A 147 -10.27 25.81 -6.50
CA LYS A 147 -11.27 26.45 -5.65
C LYS A 147 -12.64 26.30 -6.27
N LEU A 148 -13.61 25.89 -5.45
CA LEU A 148 -15.02 25.91 -5.87
C LEU A 148 -15.43 27.36 -6.13
N SER A 149 -15.95 27.63 -7.32
CA SER A 149 -16.47 28.95 -7.70
C SER A 149 -17.81 29.30 -7.02
N THR A 150 -18.51 28.28 -6.51
CA THR A 150 -19.81 28.45 -5.83
C THR A 150 -19.84 27.61 -4.55
N HIS A 151 -20.41 28.22 -3.48
CA HIS A 151 -20.66 27.51 -2.21
C HIS A 151 -22.11 27.03 -2.17
N ALA A 152 -22.38 25.89 -2.79
CA ALA A 152 -23.65 25.20 -2.65
C ALA A 152 -23.66 24.29 -1.42
N LYS A 153 -24.83 24.01 -0.84
CA LYS A 153 -24.95 23.02 0.24
C LYS A 153 -24.58 21.63 -0.32
N PRO A 154 -23.64 20.93 0.28
CA PRO A 154 -23.23 19.61 -0.25
C PRO A 154 -24.38 18.61 -0.14
N VAL A 155 -24.62 17.86 -1.20
CA VAL A 155 -25.60 16.77 -1.23
C VAL A 155 -25.05 15.53 -0.52
N VAL A 156 -23.75 15.29 -0.65
CA VAL A 156 -23.02 14.20 0.01
C VAL A 156 -21.66 14.72 0.44
N VAL A 157 -21.21 14.31 1.62
CA VAL A 157 -19.86 14.59 2.13
C VAL A 157 -19.16 13.26 2.41
N GLY A 158 -17.97 13.06 1.85
CA GLY A 158 -17.16 11.85 2.06
C GLY A 158 -15.68 12.14 1.81
N LYS A 159 -14.82 11.22 2.22
CA LYS A 159 -13.39 11.23 1.80
C LYS A 159 -13.30 10.55 0.44
N SER A 160 -12.68 11.21 -0.52
CA SER A 160 -12.36 10.56 -1.79
C SER A 160 -11.25 9.52 -1.61
N VAL A 161 -11.34 8.43 -2.36
CA VAL A 161 -10.26 7.47 -2.52
C VAL A 161 -9.54 7.84 -3.81
N GLY A 162 -8.57 8.74 -3.72
CA GLY A 162 -7.81 9.21 -4.86
C GLY A 162 -7.20 10.59 -4.63
N ALA A 163 -6.18 10.92 -5.40
CA ALA A 163 -5.37 12.13 -5.21
C ALA A 163 -6.10 13.44 -5.55
N LYS A 164 -7.22 13.40 -6.27
CA LYS A 164 -8.02 14.60 -6.62
C LYS A 164 -9.51 14.31 -6.67
N ILE A 165 -10.27 15.20 -6.09
CA ILE A 165 -11.70 15.34 -6.33
C ILE A 165 -11.85 16.44 -7.37
N GLY A 166 -12.52 16.12 -8.44
CA GLY A 166 -12.96 17.14 -9.39
C GLY A 166 -14.08 17.99 -8.80
#